data_c9ad48bbf0bcb60e2e151045c27ed338
#
_entry.id   c9ad48bbf0bcb60e2e151045c27ed338
#
_cell.length_a   1.000
_cell.length_b   1.000
_cell.length_c   1.000
_cell.angle_alpha   90.00
_cell.angle_beta   90.00
_cell.angle_gamma   90.00
#
_symmetry.space_group_name_H-M   'P 1'
#
loop_
_entity.id
_entity.type
_entity.pdbx_description
1 polymer ?
#
loop_
_entity_poly.entity_id
_entity_poly.type
_entity_poly.pdbx_seq_one_letter_code
_entity_poly.pdbx_strand_id
1 'polypeptide(L)'
;RAPSGRQLAKQNMEVYNMLDTRYFIFADQEHGLQYQKNPEAFGPAWFVNDIRWVTTADEEMSALDDTPLRTTAVVDKRFEGELSSYKAAPAAATTDSLATDSLQPAPAIGQVELLSYAPSQAKYRVTTDVPRLLVFSEIYYPHGWHLTLDGKSELPLVRADYTLRAAYIPAGTHELTMTFDPASIHHTELVAKICTALLALLLLASLVQPFLKRKDKKATTPQH
;
A
#
# COMPACT_ATOMS: atom_id res chain seq x y z
N ARG A 1 -23.59 23.97 -20.13
CA ARG A 1 -22.48 24.73 -19.51
C ARG A 1 -21.78 23.77 -18.56
N ALA A 2 -20.55 23.38 -18.86
CA ALA A 2 -19.72 22.62 -17.91
C ALA A 2 -19.51 23.48 -16.64
N PRO A 3 -19.60 22.90 -15.44
CA PRO A 3 -19.29 23.63 -14.21
C PRO A 3 -17.85 24.14 -14.29
N SER A 4 -17.66 25.42 -13.95
CA SER A 4 -16.33 26.04 -13.94
C SER A 4 -15.41 25.22 -13.03
N GLY A 5 -14.19 24.92 -13.48
CA GLY A 5 -13.23 24.04 -12.79
C GLY A 5 -12.92 24.45 -11.33
N ARG A 6 -13.29 25.65 -10.88
CA ARG A 6 -13.20 26.11 -9.49
C ARG A 6 -14.20 25.46 -8.53
N GLN A 7 -15.35 24.99 -9.01
CA GLN A 7 -16.35 24.37 -8.12
C GLN A 7 -16.10 22.86 -7.92
N LEU A 8 -15.55 22.17 -8.91
CA LEU A 8 -15.15 20.77 -8.78
C LEU A 8 -13.98 20.57 -7.81
N ALA A 9 -13.05 21.52 -7.74
CA ALA A 9 -11.85 21.44 -6.91
C ALA A 9 -12.14 21.50 -5.39
N LYS A 10 -13.25 22.07 -4.96
CA LYS A 10 -13.53 22.28 -3.55
C LYS A 10 -14.23 21.09 -2.86
N GLN A 11 -14.88 20.23 -3.63
CA GLN A 11 -15.71 19.14 -3.08
C GLN A 11 -14.94 17.84 -2.77
N ASN A 12 -13.75 17.62 -3.37
CA ASN A 12 -13.02 16.36 -3.21
C ASN A 12 -11.51 16.55 -2.96
N MET A 13 -11.09 17.71 -2.43
CA MET A 13 -9.66 17.96 -2.18
C MET A 13 -9.06 17.01 -1.14
N GLU A 14 -9.83 16.60 -0.13
CA GLU A 14 -9.40 15.63 0.88
C GLU A 14 -9.02 14.27 0.23
N VAL A 15 -9.80 13.82 -0.77
CA VAL A 15 -9.50 12.58 -1.51
C VAL A 15 -8.20 12.70 -2.32
N TYR A 16 -7.95 13.83 -2.96
CA TYR A 16 -6.67 14.06 -3.65
C TYR A 16 -5.51 14.16 -2.66
N ASN A 17 -5.73 14.76 -1.51
CA ASN A 17 -4.72 14.92 -0.46
C ASN A 17 -4.32 13.57 0.13
N MET A 18 -5.28 12.68 0.43
CA MET A 18 -5.01 11.33 0.96
C MET A 18 -4.28 10.42 -0.06
N LEU A 19 -4.48 10.67 -1.35
CA LEU A 19 -3.78 9.96 -2.44
C LEU A 19 -2.38 10.55 -2.74
N ASP A 20 -1.88 11.46 -1.92
CA ASP A 20 -0.61 12.18 -2.11
C ASP A 20 -0.52 12.86 -3.49
N THR A 21 -1.63 13.39 -4.00
CA THR A 21 -1.65 14.12 -5.26
C THR A 21 -0.88 15.43 -5.11
N ARG A 22 0.35 15.47 -5.60
CA ARG A 22 1.27 16.61 -5.41
C ARG A 22 1.13 17.69 -6.46
N TYR A 23 0.64 17.34 -7.65
CA TYR A 23 0.50 18.27 -8.76
C TYR A 23 -0.80 18.02 -9.51
N PHE A 24 -1.48 19.11 -9.87
CA PHE A 24 -2.59 19.11 -10.82
C PHE A 24 -2.08 19.62 -12.16
N ILE A 25 -2.33 18.86 -13.22
CA ILE A 25 -1.96 19.23 -14.58
C ILE A 25 -3.24 19.54 -15.35
N PHE A 26 -3.29 20.69 -15.98
CA PHE A 26 -4.43 21.13 -16.78
C PHE A 26 -3.99 21.78 -18.10
N ALA A 27 -4.85 21.70 -19.12
CA ALA A 27 -4.63 22.38 -20.39
C ALA A 27 -5.19 23.80 -20.31
N ASP A 28 -4.34 24.79 -20.60
CA ASP A 28 -4.71 26.17 -20.81
C ASP A 28 -4.74 26.44 -22.31
N GLN A 29 -5.75 27.16 -22.80
CA GLN A 29 -5.91 27.42 -24.24
C GLN A 29 -4.85 28.37 -24.81
N GLU A 30 -4.28 29.23 -23.98
CA GLU A 30 -3.29 30.24 -24.39
C GLU A 30 -1.85 29.78 -24.08
N HIS A 31 -1.65 29.04 -22.99
CA HIS A 31 -0.31 28.70 -22.48
C HIS A 31 0.04 27.21 -22.58
N GLY A 32 -0.85 26.37 -23.14
CA GLY A 32 -0.64 24.93 -23.27
C GLY A 32 -0.80 24.20 -21.92
N LEU A 33 0.03 23.18 -21.66
CA LEU A 33 -0.03 22.43 -20.40
C LEU A 33 0.56 23.24 -19.24
N GLN A 34 -0.24 23.44 -18.22
CA GLN A 34 0.14 24.12 -16.98
C GLN A 34 0.08 23.12 -15.82
N TYR A 35 0.82 23.38 -14.75
CA TYR A 35 0.71 22.60 -13.52
C TYR A 35 0.57 23.50 -12.30
N GLN A 36 -0.14 22.98 -11.31
CA GLN A 36 -0.29 23.60 -9.99
C GLN A 36 0.14 22.61 -8.92
N LYS A 37 1.04 23.05 -8.03
CA LYS A 37 1.43 22.23 -6.87
C LYS A 37 0.30 22.22 -5.84
N ASN A 38 0.05 21.03 -5.27
CA ASN A 38 -0.85 20.85 -4.14
C ASN A 38 -0.04 20.85 -2.83
N PRO A 39 -0.09 21.91 -2.02
CA PRO A 39 0.61 21.97 -0.74
C PRO A 39 -0.05 21.14 0.37
N GLU A 40 -1.33 20.73 0.18
CA GLU A 40 -2.15 20.04 1.17
C GLU A 40 -2.06 18.51 1.06
N ALA A 41 -1.27 17.97 0.13
CA ALA A 41 -1.05 16.53 0.01
C ALA A 41 -0.54 15.94 1.33
N PHE A 42 -1.12 14.80 1.77
CA PHE A 42 -0.82 14.22 3.10
C PHE A 42 0.56 13.57 3.19
N GLY A 43 1.21 13.35 2.05
CA GLY A 43 2.49 12.66 1.96
C GLY A 43 2.32 11.15 1.80
N PRO A 44 3.43 10.40 1.85
CA PRO A 44 3.43 8.95 1.59
C PRO A 44 2.72 8.14 2.68
N ALA A 45 2.62 8.68 3.90
CA ALA A 45 1.83 8.13 5.00
C ALA A 45 1.63 9.20 6.08
N TRP A 46 0.57 9.06 6.88
CA TRP A 46 0.28 9.99 7.98
C TRP A 46 -0.45 9.26 9.12
N PHE A 47 -0.28 9.76 10.34
CA PHE A 47 -1.01 9.30 11.51
C PHE A 47 -2.37 9.98 11.63
N VAL A 48 -3.36 9.23 12.13
CA VAL A 48 -4.68 9.75 12.48
C VAL A 48 -4.94 9.58 13.97
N ASN A 49 -5.84 10.43 14.51
CA ASN A 49 -6.26 10.39 15.92
C ASN A 49 -7.42 9.44 16.13
N ASP A 50 -8.36 9.43 15.19
CA ASP A 50 -9.66 8.81 15.34
C ASP A 50 -9.94 7.83 14.19
N ILE A 51 -10.86 6.90 14.44
CA ILE A 51 -11.39 5.97 13.45
C ILE A 51 -12.90 6.14 13.39
N ARG A 52 -13.41 6.47 12.21
CA ARG A 52 -14.84 6.43 11.91
C ARG A 52 -15.18 5.05 11.37
N TRP A 53 -15.90 4.27 12.17
CA TRP A 53 -16.33 2.94 11.79
C TRP A 53 -17.58 2.97 10.91
N VAL A 54 -17.56 2.20 9.82
CA VAL A 54 -18.66 2.02 8.89
C VAL A 54 -18.93 0.54 8.68
N THR A 55 -20.10 0.19 8.13
CA THR A 55 -20.53 -1.21 7.99
C THR A 55 -20.69 -1.66 6.54
N THR A 56 -20.77 -0.72 5.61
CA THR A 56 -20.95 -0.99 4.18
C THR A 56 -19.99 -0.15 3.34
N ALA A 57 -19.73 -0.63 2.12
CA ALA A 57 -18.90 0.11 1.16
C ALA A 57 -19.50 1.46 0.77
N ASP A 58 -20.84 1.55 0.69
CA ASP A 58 -21.53 2.80 0.36
C ASP A 58 -21.42 3.82 1.49
N GLU A 59 -21.52 3.36 2.76
CA GLU A 59 -21.25 4.21 3.92
C GLU A 59 -19.79 4.67 3.94
N GLU A 60 -18.84 3.78 3.64
CA GLU A 60 -17.42 4.10 3.60
C GLU A 60 -17.13 5.18 2.54
N MET A 61 -17.68 5.03 1.34
CA MET A 61 -17.53 5.99 0.25
C MET A 61 -18.15 7.36 0.62
N SER A 62 -19.38 7.34 1.16
CA SER A 62 -20.08 8.57 1.53
C SER A 62 -19.40 9.30 2.70
N ALA A 63 -18.78 8.55 3.61
CA ALA A 63 -18.07 9.12 4.75
C ALA A 63 -16.83 9.92 4.35
N LEU A 64 -16.24 9.68 3.17
CA LEU A 64 -15.10 10.46 2.67
C LEU A 64 -15.45 11.92 2.38
N ASP A 65 -16.73 12.22 2.12
CA ASP A 65 -17.18 13.57 1.78
C ASP A 65 -17.24 14.52 3.00
N ASP A 66 -17.43 13.95 4.20
CA ASP A 66 -17.68 14.72 5.43
C ASP A 66 -16.71 14.40 6.59
N THR A 67 -15.74 13.52 6.37
CA THR A 67 -14.71 13.17 7.35
C THR A 67 -13.44 13.97 7.11
N PRO A 68 -12.84 14.61 8.14
CA PRO A 68 -11.53 15.24 8.02
C PRO A 68 -10.45 14.16 7.95
N LEU A 69 -10.13 13.66 6.74
CA LEU A 69 -9.27 12.49 6.49
C LEU A 69 -7.83 12.67 6.99
N ARG A 70 -7.41 13.92 7.21
CA ARG A 70 -6.11 14.22 7.81
C ARG A 70 -5.98 13.73 9.25
N THR A 71 -7.09 13.68 9.99
CA THR A 71 -7.12 13.37 11.43
C THR A 71 -7.94 12.13 11.77
N THR A 72 -8.81 11.69 10.89
CA THR A 72 -9.76 10.59 11.12
C THR A 72 -9.77 9.67 9.91
N ALA A 73 -9.48 8.40 10.10
CA ALA A 73 -9.60 7.39 9.05
C ALA A 73 -11.00 6.76 9.05
N VAL A 74 -11.54 6.50 7.88
CA VAL A 74 -12.78 5.72 7.70
C VAL A 74 -12.42 4.26 7.53
N VAL A 75 -12.93 3.37 8.40
CA VAL A 75 -12.58 1.94 8.40
C VAL A 75 -13.83 1.08 8.49
N ASP A 76 -13.92 0.06 7.67
CA ASP A 76 -14.99 -0.94 7.72
C ASP A 76 -14.86 -1.79 8.99
N LYS A 77 -15.96 -2.00 9.70
CA LYS A 77 -16.04 -2.79 10.95
C LYS A 77 -15.52 -4.23 10.82
N ARG A 78 -15.48 -4.79 9.61
CA ARG A 78 -14.88 -6.12 9.40
C ARG A 78 -13.41 -6.19 9.83
N PHE A 79 -12.69 -5.07 9.88
CA PHE A 79 -11.30 -4.96 10.33
C PHE A 79 -11.15 -4.65 11.83
N GLU A 80 -12.25 -4.52 12.56
CA GLU A 80 -12.23 -4.20 14.00
C GLU A 80 -11.47 -5.26 14.81
N GLY A 81 -11.61 -6.54 14.45
CA GLY A 81 -10.87 -7.64 15.09
C GLY A 81 -9.35 -7.52 14.91
N GLU A 82 -8.88 -7.14 13.74
CA GLU A 82 -7.47 -7.01 13.42
C GLU A 82 -6.84 -5.80 14.10
N LEU A 83 -7.62 -4.74 14.31
CA LEU A 83 -7.21 -3.53 15.01
C LEU A 83 -7.43 -3.60 16.55
N SER A 84 -8.27 -4.50 17.03
CA SER A 84 -8.62 -4.61 18.46
C SER A 84 -7.47 -5.06 19.35
N SER A 85 -6.48 -5.79 18.79
CA SER A 85 -5.25 -6.17 19.50
C SER A 85 -4.43 -4.95 19.93
N TYR A 86 -4.65 -3.83 19.30
CA TYR A 86 -4.05 -2.54 19.59
C TYR A 86 -5.14 -1.63 20.20
N LYS A 87 -5.44 -1.87 21.48
CA LYS A 87 -6.41 -1.07 22.21
C LYS A 87 -5.97 0.40 22.15
N ALA A 88 -6.82 1.27 21.63
CA ALA A 88 -6.56 2.71 21.59
C ALA A 88 -6.05 3.16 22.96
N ALA A 89 -4.87 3.77 23.01
CA ALA A 89 -4.49 4.55 24.18
C ALA A 89 -5.61 5.58 24.41
N PRO A 90 -6.01 5.85 25.66
CA PRO A 90 -6.98 6.89 25.92
C PRO A 90 -6.53 8.15 25.19
N ALA A 91 -7.42 8.72 24.37
CA ALA A 91 -7.17 9.99 23.72
C ALA A 91 -6.58 10.91 24.79
N ALA A 92 -5.37 11.43 24.55
CA ALA A 92 -4.79 12.43 25.43
C ALA A 92 -5.86 13.52 25.51
N ALA A 93 -6.37 13.74 26.72
CA ALA A 93 -7.44 14.69 26.96
C ALA A 93 -7.07 15.98 26.24
N THR A 94 -7.89 16.34 25.26
CA THR A 94 -7.87 17.68 24.70
C THR A 94 -8.08 18.61 25.87
N THR A 95 -6.99 19.14 26.37
CA THR A 95 -7.04 20.28 27.27
C THR A 95 -7.77 21.35 26.47
N ASP A 96 -8.97 21.66 26.94
CA ASP A 96 -9.83 22.71 26.45
C ASP A 96 -9.02 24.03 26.51
N SER A 97 -8.27 24.31 25.48
CA SER A 97 -7.55 25.55 25.28
C SER A 97 -8.44 26.40 24.40
N LEU A 98 -9.15 27.30 25.10
CA LEU A 98 -9.86 28.44 24.56
C LEU A 98 -9.15 28.97 23.30
N ALA A 99 -9.95 29.07 22.25
CA ALA A 99 -9.63 29.66 20.97
C ALA A 99 -8.76 30.91 21.10
N THR A 100 -7.52 30.81 20.73
CA THR A 100 -6.70 31.95 20.32
C THR A 100 -6.52 31.80 18.82
N ASP A 101 -7.09 32.77 18.13
CA ASP A 101 -7.00 32.96 16.67
C ASP A 101 -5.52 33.12 16.27
N SER A 102 -4.87 32.04 15.98
CA SER A 102 -3.57 32.01 15.35
C SER A 102 -3.54 30.86 14.35
N LEU A 103 -3.34 31.23 13.08
CA LEU A 103 -3.12 30.36 11.91
C LEU A 103 -1.83 29.53 12.07
N GLN A 104 -1.73 28.73 13.13
CA GLN A 104 -0.67 27.74 13.27
C GLN A 104 -1.20 26.41 12.78
N PRO A 105 -0.45 25.68 11.90
CA PRO A 105 -0.81 24.33 11.52
C PRO A 105 -0.95 23.49 12.80
N ALA A 106 -2.00 22.68 12.87
CA ALA A 106 -2.20 21.76 13.99
C ALA A 106 -0.90 20.95 14.23
N PRO A 107 -0.50 20.74 15.51
CA PRO A 107 0.73 20.01 15.82
C PRO A 107 0.69 18.66 15.13
N ALA A 108 1.79 18.30 14.48
CA ALA A 108 1.91 17.03 13.78
C ALA A 108 1.68 15.88 14.78
N ILE A 109 0.67 15.04 14.50
CA ILE A 109 0.22 13.94 15.36
C ILE A 109 1.25 12.82 15.47
N GLY A 110 2.39 12.96 14.83
CA GLY A 110 3.51 12.04 14.74
C GLY A 110 4.37 12.44 13.55
N GLN A 111 5.50 11.76 13.38
CA GLN A 111 6.42 12.01 12.28
C GLN A 111 6.50 10.76 11.41
N VAL A 112 6.50 10.96 10.09
CA VAL A 112 6.67 9.91 9.10
C VAL A 112 7.73 10.37 8.10
N GLU A 113 8.73 9.54 7.90
CA GLU A 113 9.80 9.74 6.91
C GLU A 113 9.84 8.52 5.99
N LEU A 114 9.72 8.73 4.68
CA LEU A 114 9.93 7.68 3.69
C LEU A 114 11.43 7.54 3.45
N LEU A 115 12.03 6.43 3.89
CA LEU A 115 13.47 6.17 3.78
C LEU A 115 13.86 5.66 2.40
N SER A 116 13.06 4.76 1.85
CA SER A 116 13.28 4.21 0.51
C SER A 116 11.97 3.71 -0.10
N TYR A 117 11.92 3.74 -1.43
CA TYR A 117 10.78 3.24 -2.19
C TYR A 117 11.25 2.47 -3.43
N ALA A 118 10.70 1.27 -3.60
CA ALA A 118 10.83 0.44 -4.78
C ALA A 118 9.46 -0.23 -5.06
N PRO A 119 9.17 -0.72 -6.27
CA PRO A 119 7.86 -1.29 -6.60
C PRO A 119 7.40 -2.43 -5.70
N SER A 120 8.33 -3.20 -5.14
CA SER A 120 8.04 -4.33 -4.23
C SER A 120 8.40 -4.07 -2.78
N GLN A 121 8.94 -2.91 -2.44
CA GLN A 121 9.35 -2.60 -1.06
C GLN A 121 9.32 -1.10 -0.78
N ALA A 122 8.77 -0.73 0.38
CA ALA A 122 8.89 0.62 0.92
C ALA A 122 9.37 0.56 2.38
N LYS A 123 10.22 1.49 2.77
CA LYS A 123 10.71 1.62 4.15
C LYS A 123 10.37 2.99 4.69
N TYR A 124 9.86 3.01 5.90
CA TYR A 124 9.48 4.22 6.61
C TYR A 124 10.14 4.25 7.98
N ARG A 125 10.49 5.44 8.44
CA ARG A 125 10.76 5.71 9.85
C ARG A 125 9.58 6.50 10.40
N VAL A 126 9.01 6.02 11.50
CA VAL A 126 7.83 6.63 12.10
C VAL A 126 8.07 6.88 13.58
N THR A 127 7.52 7.99 14.09
CA THR A 127 7.60 8.33 15.52
C THR A 127 6.23 8.81 15.98
N THR A 128 5.72 8.22 17.05
CA THR A 128 4.47 8.61 17.69
C THR A 128 4.58 8.48 19.21
N ASP A 129 3.94 9.40 19.92
CA ASP A 129 3.92 9.47 21.39
C ASP A 129 3.00 8.44 22.03
N VAL A 130 1.93 8.07 21.33
CA VAL A 130 0.96 7.06 21.74
C VAL A 130 0.68 6.11 20.58
N PRO A 131 0.16 4.88 20.84
CA PRO A 131 -0.21 3.98 19.74
C PRO A 131 -1.27 4.61 18.84
N ARG A 132 -1.07 4.62 17.52
CA ARG A 132 -1.94 5.28 16.54
C ARG A 132 -2.11 4.46 15.27
N LEU A 133 -3.20 4.71 14.57
CA LEU A 133 -3.37 4.22 13.20
C LEU A 133 -2.52 5.08 12.26
N LEU A 134 -1.70 4.43 11.44
CA LEU A 134 -0.95 5.01 10.34
C LEU A 134 -1.65 4.63 9.04
N VAL A 135 -2.00 5.62 8.23
CA VAL A 135 -2.56 5.44 6.89
C VAL A 135 -1.46 5.69 5.87
N PHE A 136 -1.35 4.83 4.87
CA PHE A 136 -0.39 4.94 3.77
C PHE A 136 -1.11 5.38 2.50
N SER A 137 -0.55 6.31 1.74
CA SER A 137 -1.07 6.72 0.42
C SER A 137 -0.84 5.65 -0.65
N GLU A 138 -1.08 4.39 -0.28
CA GLU A 138 -0.86 3.21 -1.10
C GLU A 138 -2.14 2.37 -1.15
N ILE A 139 -2.49 1.91 -2.36
CA ILE A 139 -3.71 1.13 -2.58
C ILE A 139 -3.66 -0.18 -1.78
N TYR A 140 -4.71 -0.45 -1.00
CA TYR A 140 -4.89 -1.70 -0.30
C TYR A 140 -5.09 -2.86 -1.29
N TYR A 141 -4.26 -3.88 -1.15
CA TYR A 141 -4.41 -5.15 -1.84
C TYR A 141 -4.21 -6.28 -0.82
N PRO A 142 -5.20 -7.18 -0.62
CA PRO A 142 -5.20 -8.13 0.51
C PRO A 142 -4.19 -9.26 0.38
N HIS A 143 -3.50 -9.39 -0.75
CA HIS A 143 -2.65 -10.55 -1.02
C HIS A 143 -1.20 -10.13 -1.29
N GLY A 144 -0.28 -10.62 -0.48
CA GLY A 144 1.16 -10.52 -0.72
C GLY A 144 1.86 -9.28 -0.20
N TRP A 145 1.14 -8.31 0.38
CA TRP A 145 1.77 -7.23 1.10
C TRP A 145 1.91 -7.57 2.59
N HIS A 146 3.13 -7.45 3.08
CA HIS A 146 3.53 -7.69 4.47
C HIS A 146 4.12 -6.42 5.05
N LEU A 147 3.73 -6.05 6.26
CA LEU A 147 4.28 -4.92 7.00
C LEU A 147 5.05 -5.45 8.21
N THR A 148 6.35 -5.19 8.25
CA THR A 148 7.21 -5.62 9.36
C THR A 148 7.65 -4.41 10.19
N LEU A 149 7.49 -4.52 11.51
CA LEU A 149 7.94 -3.55 12.51
C LEU A 149 9.33 -3.94 13.00
N ASP A 150 10.31 -3.05 12.87
CA ASP A 150 11.70 -3.20 13.35
C ASP A 150 12.37 -4.51 12.89
N GLY A 151 11.96 -5.03 11.73
CA GLY A 151 12.45 -6.28 11.17
C GLY A 151 12.12 -7.54 11.98
N LYS A 152 11.17 -7.48 12.95
CA LYS A 152 10.89 -8.57 13.89
C LYS A 152 9.43 -9.01 13.90
N SER A 153 8.51 -8.07 13.95
CA SER A 153 7.09 -8.36 14.14
C SER A 153 6.30 -7.99 12.90
N GLU A 154 5.43 -8.87 12.44
CA GLU A 154 4.50 -8.57 11.37
C GLU A 154 3.27 -7.86 11.94
N LEU A 155 2.87 -6.76 11.31
CA LEU A 155 1.68 -6.01 11.66
C LEU A 155 0.57 -6.27 10.64
N PRO A 156 -0.69 -6.42 11.07
CA PRO A 156 -1.81 -6.56 10.15
C PRO A 156 -2.00 -5.27 9.34
N LEU A 157 -2.19 -5.44 8.03
CA LEU A 157 -2.60 -4.37 7.13
C LEU A 157 -4.11 -4.43 6.97
N VAL A 158 -4.78 -3.34 7.24
CA VAL A 158 -6.21 -3.16 7.04
C VAL A 158 -6.49 -2.16 5.92
N ARG A 159 -7.72 -2.15 5.40
CA ARG A 159 -8.17 -1.13 4.47
C ARG A 159 -8.77 0.05 5.24
N ALA A 160 -8.35 1.25 4.90
CA ALA A 160 -8.89 2.51 5.36
C ALA A 160 -9.23 3.43 4.18
N ASP A 161 -10.10 4.39 4.43
CA ASP A 161 -10.48 5.43 3.47
C ASP A 161 -10.86 4.85 2.10
N TYR A 162 -11.64 3.75 2.13
CA TYR A 162 -12.15 2.99 1.00
C TYR A 162 -11.09 2.23 0.20
N THR A 163 -9.88 2.77 0.06
CA THR A 163 -8.88 2.21 -0.87
C THR A 163 -7.45 2.13 -0.32
N LEU A 164 -7.15 2.76 0.80
CA LEU A 164 -5.79 2.88 1.30
C LEU A 164 -5.43 1.77 2.29
N ARG A 165 -4.12 1.54 2.48
CA ARG A 165 -3.59 0.66 3.53
C ARG A 165 -3.49 1.41 4.83
N ALA A 166 -3.74 0.73 5.93
CA ALA A 166 -3.46 1.26 7.26
C ALA A 166 -2.96 0.16 8.18
N ALA A 167 -2.20 0.55 9.21
CA ALA A 167 -1.75 -0.34 10.27
C ALA A 167 -1.67 0.40 11.60
N TYR A 168 -1.89 -0.31 12.70
CA TYR A 168 -1.74 0.26 14.02
C TYR A 168 -0.29 0.20 14.46
N ILE A 169 0.30 1.35 14.83
CA ILE A 169 1.71 1.47 15.20
C ILE A 169 1.81 1.75 16.70
N PRO A 170 2.63 1.00 17.46
CA PRO A 170 2.86 1.26 18.87
C PRO A 170 3.58 2.61 19.09
N ALA A 171 3.53 3.13 20.33
CA ALA A 171 4.26 4.33 20.70
C ALA A 171 5.78 4.10 20.62
N GLY A 172 6.51 5.12 20.18
CA GLY A 172 7.95 5.09 20.02
C GLY A 172 8.42 5.51 18.63
N THR A 173 9.69 5.27 18.36
CA THR A 173 10.30 5.43 17.04
C THR A 173 10.57 4.05 16.47
N HIS A 174 10.02 3.79 15.30
CA HIS A 174 10.07 2.48 14.65
C HIS A 174 10.48 2.57 13.19
N GLU A 175 11.09 1.50 12.69
CA GLU A 175 11.31 1.30 11.26
C GLU A 175 10.27 0.30 10.75
N LEU A 176 9.51 0.73 9.74
CA LEU A 176 8.53 -0.10 9.05
C LEU A 176 9.09 -0.52 7.70
N THR A 177 9.00 -1.81 7.41
CA THR A 177 9.31 -2.35 6.08
C THR A 177 8.07 -2.98 5.50
N MET A 178 7.57 -2.41 4.40
CA MET A 178 6.47 -2.95 3.63
C MET A 178 7.04 -3.69 2.44
N THR A 179 6.71 -4.99 2.29
CA THR A 179 7.26 -5.85 1.23
C THR A 179 6.13 -6.56 0.49
N PHE A 180 6.24 -6.62 -0.83
CA PHE A 180 5.32 -7.38 -1.68
C PHE A 180 5.91 -8.76 -2.00
N ASP A 181 5.32 -9.80 -1.42
CA ASP A 181 5.76 -11.19 -1.58
C ASP A 181 4.55 -12.15 -1.66
N PRO A 182 3.82 -12.17 -2.77
CA PRO A 182 2.64 -13.01 -2.91
C PRO A 182 3.02 -14.47 -3.12
N ALA A 183 2.46 -15.36 -2.31
CA ALA A 183 2.67 -16.82 -2.38
C ALA A 183 2.37 -17.42 -3.77
N SER A 184 1.45 -16.81 -4.52
CA SER A 184 1.12 -17.23 -5.88
C SER A 184 2.31 -17.17 -6.85
N ILE A 185 3.22 -16.20 -6.67
CA ILE A 185 4.43 -16.08 -7.51
C ILE A 185 5.35 -17.27 -7.24
N HIS A 186 5.59 -17.64 -5.98
CA HIS A 186 6.45 -18.77 -5.63
C HIS A 186 5.91 -20.08 -6.18
N HIS A 187 4.60 -20.33 -6.10
CA HIS A 187 3.98 -21.52 -6.68
C HIS A 187 4.11 -21.56 -8.20
N THR A 188 3.84 -20.45 -8.87
CA THR A 188 3.95 -20.36 -10.33
C THR A 188 5.38 -20.52 -10.81
N GLU A 189 6.35 -19.94 -10.10
CA GLU A 189 7.78 -20.07 -10.42
C GLU A 189 8.26 -21.52 -10.25
N LEU A 190 7.82 -22.21 -9.19
CA LEU A 190 8.15 -23.62 -8.98
C LEU A 190 7.62 -24.49 -10.12
N VAL A 191 6.35 -24.33 -10.50
CA VAL A 191 5.73 -25.06 -11.61
C VAL A 191 6.46 -24.77 -12.92
N ALA A 192 6.78 -23.50 -13.19
CA ALA A 192 7.54 -23.12 -14.38
C ALA A 192 8.94 -23.79 -14.44
N LYS A 193 9.66 -23.82 -13.31
CA LYS A 193 10.96 -24.52 -13.21
C LYS A 193 10.84 -26.01 -13.49
N ILE A 194 9.82 -26.67 -12.93
CA ILE A 194 9.58 -28.11 -13.18
C ILE A 194 9.27 -28.36 -14.66
N CYS A 195 8.35 -27.59 -15.25
CA CYS A 195 8.01 -27.74 -16.67
C CYS A 195 9.23 -27.50 -17.59
N THR A 196 10.03 -26.48 -17.28
CA THR A 196 11.25 -26.19 -18.06
C THR A 196 12.26 -27.34 -17.95
N ALA A 197 12.47 -27.91 -16.77
CA ALA A 197 13.34 -29.07 -16.57
C ALA A 197 12.86 -30.30 -17.34
N LEU A 198 11.56 -30.60 -17.34
CA LEU A 198 10.97 -31.69 -18.10
C LEU A 198 11.15 -31.50 -19.61
N LEU A 199 10.91 -30.28 -20.13
CA LEU A 199 11.16 -29.97 -21.54
C LEU A 199 12.64 -30.17 -21.93
N ALA A 200 13.56 -29.71 -21.08
CA ALA A 200 14.99 -29.89 -21.29
C ALA A 200 15.38 -31.38 -21.35
N LEU A 201 14.83 -32.19 -20.43
CA LEU A 201 15.06 -33.64 -20.42
C LEU A 201 14.51 -34.31 -21.68
N LEU A 202 13.32 -33.94 -22.14
CA LEU A 202 12.73 -34.47 -23.38
C LEU A 202 13.58 -34.11 -24.60
N LEU A 203 14.09 -32.88 -24.67
CA LEU A 203 14.98 -32.44 -25.74
C LEU A 203 16.30 -33.23 -25.72
N LEU A 204 16.93 -33.42 -24.56
CA LEU A 204 18.13 -34.21 -24.41
C LEU A 204 17.88 -35.67 -24.80
N ALA A 205 16.77 -36.27 -24.35
CA ALA A 205 16.41 -37.64 -24.74
C ALA A 205 16.24 -37.78 -26.27
N SER A 206 15.58 -36.80 -26.91
CA SER A 206 15.41 -36.79 -28.37
C SER A 206 16.74 -36.71 -29.14
N LEU A 207 17.70 -35.95 -28.63
CA LEU A 207 19.03 -35.82 -29.21
C LEU A 207 19.88 -37.09 -29.02
N VAL A 208 19.74 -37.76 -27.89
CA VAL A 208 20.51 -38.97 -27.56
C VAL A 208 19.96 -40.22 -28.27
N GLN A 209 18.64 -40.34 -28.47
CA GLN A 209 17.98 -41.47 -29.11
C GLN A 209 18.63 -41.93 -30.45
N PRO A 210 18.94 -41.04 -31.41
CA PRO A 210 19.54 -41.48 -32.68
C PRO A 210 20.95 -42.05 -32.52
N PHE A 211 21.69 -41.60 -31.47
CA PHE A 211 23.03 -42.16 -31.19
C PHE A 211 22.96 -43.54 -30.59
N LEU A 212 22.00 -43.83 -29.72
CA LEU A 212 21.76 -45.13 -29.12
C LEU A 212 21.32 -46.16 -30.21
N LYS A 213 20.35 -45.78 -31.04
CA LYS A 213 19.87 -46.63 -32.16
C LYS A 213 20.96 -46.97 -33.21
N ARG A 214 21.97 -46.09 -33.37
CA ARG A 214 23.11 -46.37 -34.25
C ARG A 214 24.08 -47.42 -33.66
N LYS A 215 24.21 -47.46 -32.34
CA LYS A 215 25.08 -48.41 -31.64
C LYS A 215 24.51 -49.83 -31.73
N ASP A 216 23.23 -50.07 -31.61
CA ASP A 216 22.54 -51.33 -31.67
C ASP A 216 22.61 -51.94 -33.10
N LYS A 217 22.52 -51.12 -34.14
CA LYS A 217 22.67 -51.62 -35.56
C LYS A 217 24.04 -52.06 -35.90
N LYS A 218 25.13 -51.63 -35.24
CA LYS A 218 26.51 -52.10 -35.47
C LYS A 218 26.83 -53.42 -34.76
N ALA A 219 26.05 -53.77 -33.72
CA ALA A 219 26.25 -55.01 -32.96
C ALA A 219 25.57 -56.22 -33.59
N THR A 220 24.72 -56.08 -34.63
CA THR A 220 23.86 -57.10 -35.19
C THR A 220 24.28 -57.49 -36.63
N THR A 221 25.52 -57.23 -37.08
CA THR A 221 26.00 -57.70 -38.41
C THR A 221 26.70 -59.05 -38.21
N PRO A 222 26.14 -60.20 -38.65
CA PRO A 222 26.81 -61.49 -38.62
C PRO A 222 27.95 -61.50 -39.67
N GLN A 223 29.11 -61.88 -39.22
CA GLN A 223 30.21 -62.23 -40.15
C GLN A 223 29.80 -63.49 -40.90
N HIS A 224 29.67 -63.37 -42.22
CA HIS A 224 29.74 -64.51 -43.17
C HIS A 224 31.17 -64.64 -43.72
#